data_438fc7a6ce82deaa9789ebe0a6bd1d21
#
_entry.id   438fc7a6ce82deaa9789ebe0a6bd1d21
#
_cell.length_a   1.000
_cell.length_b   1.000
_cell.length_c   1.000
_cell.angle_alpha   90.00
_cell.angle_beta   90.00
_cell.angle_gamma   90.00
#
_symmetry.space_group_name_H-M   'P 1'
#
loop_
_entity.id
_entity.type
_entity.pdbx_description
1 polymer ?
#
loop_
_entity_poly.entity_id
_entity_poly.type
_entity_poly.pdbx_seq_one_letter_code
_entity_poly.pdbx_strand_id
1 'polypeptide(L)'
;NDAEAICEAVARPNMRFVPVKTGEQQAVLSVHRARQGFVKARTAQANQIRGLLAEFGIVIPKGIGHIAKRLPEILEDGENALPGMMRQLVRELGEHLKVVDQQVKEMERQIKLWHRDSEPSRKLEAIGGIGPITASAYVASVGDAKSFKPSLSRHSTHG
;
A
#
# COMPACT_ATOMS: atom_id res chain seq x y z
N ASN A 1 23.08 13.49 -28.43
CA ASN A 1 23.87 12.41 -27.86
C ASN A 1 23.66 12.44 -26.34
N ASP A 2 23.21 11.34 -25.74
CA ASP A 2 22.79 11.29 -24.31
C ASP A 2 23.91 11.73 -23.35
N ALA A 3 25.15 11.48 -23.71
CA ALA A 3 26.31 11.90 -22.92
C ALA A 3 26.51 13.43 -22.91
N GLU A 4 26.24 14.11 -24.03
CA GLU A 4 26.27 15.57 -24.12
C GLU A 4 25.14 16.22 -23.32
N ALA A 5 23.94 15.66 -23.39
CA ALA A 5 22.79 16.13 -22.62
C ALA A 5 23.02 15.98 -21.10
N ILE A 6 23.69 14.91 -20.66
CA ILE A 6 24.05 14.70 -19.25
C ILE A 6 25.12 15.70 -18.80
N CYS A 7 26.15 15.97 -19.64
CA CYS A 7 27.18 16.97 -19.33
C CYS A 7 26.61 18.40 -19.28
N GLU A 8 25.68 18.73 -20.17
CA GLU A 8 25.02 20.03 -20.19
C GLU A 8 24.08 20.22 -18.98
N ALA A 9 23.42 19.14 -18.55
CA ALA A 9 22.59 19.12 -17.35
C ALA A 9 23.41 19.36 -16.08
N VAL A 10 24.60 18.74 -15.97
CA VAL A 10 25.52 18.89 -14.83
C VAL A 10 26.07 20.31 -14.74
N ALA A 11 26.23 21.01 -15.86
CA ALA A 11 26.79 22.37 -15.92
C ALA A 11 25.78 23.48 -15.59
N ARG A 12 24.48 23.17 -15.43
CA ARG A 12 23.45 24.17 -15.12
C ARG A 12 23.37 24.45 -13.61
N PRO A 13 23.59 25.70 -13.13
CA PRO A 13 23.64 26.02 -11.71
C PRO A 13 22.31 25.85 -10.96
N ASN A 14 21.19 25.65 -11.69
CA ASN A 14 19.85 25.49 -11.12
C ASN A 14 19.32 24.05 -11.14
N MET A 15 20.12 23.06 -11.57
CA MET A 15 19.69 21.66 -11.51
C MET A 15 19.80 21.12 -10.08
N ARG A 16 18.64 20.86 -9.47
CA ARG A 16 18.55 20.12 -8.22
C ARG A 16 18.65 18.63 -8.54
N PHE A 17 19.76 18.02 -8.20
CA PHE A 17 19.89 16.57 -8.25
C PHE A 17 18.98 15.96 -7.19
N VAL A 18 18.04 15.11 -7.61
CA VAL A 18 17.27 14.29 -6.69
C VAL A 18 18.21 13.23 -6.11
N PRO A 19 18.36 13.11 -4.78
CA PRO A 19 19.23 12.10 -4.20
C PRO A 19 18.82 10.70 -4.67
N VAL A 20 19.79 9.90 -5.07
CA VAL A 20 19.54 8.50 -5.45
C VAL A 20 19.10 7.73 -4.21
N LYS A 21 17.97 7.05 -4.30
CA LYS A 21 17.47 6.19 -3.21
C LYS A 21 18.42 5.03 -2.97
N THR A 22 18.63 4.69 -1.71
CA THR A 22 19.39 3.49 -1.35
C THR A 22 18.64 2.22 -1.81
N GLY A 23 19.37 1.11 -1.96
CA GLY A 23 18.76 -0.19 -2.28
C GLY A 23 17.68 -0.60 -1.26
N GLU A 24 17.90 -0.29 0.01
CA GLU A 24 16.95 -0.54 1.09
C GLU A 24 15.67 0.32 0.96
N GLN A 25 15.81 1.61 0.69
CA GLN A 25 14.66 2.50 0.43
C GLN A 25 13.86 2.02 -0.77
N GLN A 26 14.54 1.62 -1.83
CA GLN A 26 13.90 1.08 -3.03
C GLN A 26 13.15 -0.23 -2.74
N ALA A 27 13.72 -1.11 -1.92
CA ALA A 27 13.09 -2.36 -1.50
C ALA A 27 11.81 -2.10 -0.70
N VAL A 28 11.86 -1.21 0.29
CA VAL A 28 10.69 -0.83 1.10
C VAL A 28 9.58 -0.22 0.23
N LEU A 29 9.92 0.66 -0.70
CA LEU A 29 8.94 1.22 -1.64
C LEU A 29 8.31 0.14 -2.53
N SER A 30 9.07 -0.88 -2.91
CA SER A 30 8.55 -2.01 -3.67
C SER A 30 7.56 -2.84 -2.84
N VAL A 31 7.83 -3.04 -1.55
CA VAL A 31 6.88 -3.70 -0.62
C VAL A 31 5.59 -2.87 -0.48
N HIS A 32 5.69 -1.53 -0.37
CA HIS A 32 4.50 -0.66 -0.35
C HIS A 32 3.67 -0.77 -1.62
N ARG A 33 4.30 -0.82 -2.80
CA ARG A 33 3.60 -0.98 -4.08
C ARG A 33 2.91 -2.34 -4.17
N ALA A 34 3.59 -3.42 -3.76
CA ALA A 34 3.01 -4.76 -3.71
C ALA A 34 1.80 -4.80 -2.77
N ARG A 35 1.91 -4.21 -1.56
CA ARG A 35 0.79 -4.07 -0.63
C ARG A 35 -0.41 -3.37 -1.27
N GLN A 36 -0.19 -2.24 -1.95
CA GLN A 36 -1.27 -1.52 -2.63
C GLN A 36 -1.96 -2.39 -3.70
N GLY A 37 -1.20 -3.15 -4.47
CA GLY A 37 -1.73 -4.09 -5.45
C GLY A 37 -2.62 -5.16 -4.81
N PHE A 38 -2.14 -5.78 -3.72
CA PHE A 38 -2.92 -6.78 -2.98
C PHE A 38 -4.15 -6.19 -2.30
N VAL A 39 -4.09 -4.98 -1.78
CA VAL A 39 -5.27 -4.29 -1.22
C VAL A 39 -6.33 -4.03 -2.28
N LYS A 40 -5.94 -3.59 -3.49
CA LYS A 40 -6.87 -3.43 -4.62
C LYS A 40 -7.49 -4.75 -5.04
N ALA A 41 -6.68 -5.80 -5.18
CA ALA A 41 -7.16 -7.14 -5.54
C ALA A 41 -8.12 -7.69 -4.48
N ARG A 42 -7.80 -7.53 -3.19
CA ARG A 42 -8.66 -7.92 -2.07
C ARG A 42 -10.02 -7.23 -2.12
N THR A 43 -10.04 -5.91 -2.33
CA THR A 43 -11.27 -5.13 -2.41
C THR A 43 -12.10 -5.53 -3.62
N ALA A 44 -11.49 -5.70 -4.78
CA ALA A 44 -12.17 -6.15 -6.00
C ALA A 44 -12.79 -7.54 -5.82
N GLN A 45 -12.05 -8.49 -5.25
CA GLN A 45 -12.52 -9.85 -4.98
C GLN A 45 -13.69 -9.86 -4.00
N ALA A 46 -13.60 -9.08 -2.92
CA ALA A 46 -14.67 -8.95 -1.93
C ALA A 46 -15.94 -8.35 -2.55
N ASN A 47 -15.79 -7.35 -3.41
CA ASN A 47 -16.91 -6.75 -4.12
C ASN A 47 -17.56 -7.75 -5.11
N GLN A 48 -16.76 -8.54 -5.82
CA GLN A 48 -17.22 -9.58 -6.72
C GLN A 48 -18.05 -10.63 -5.98
N ILE A 49 -17.55 -11.14 -4.87
CA ILE A 49 -18.29 -12.13 -4.05
C ILE A 49 -19.63 -11.55 -3.61
N ARG A 50 -19.65 -10.32 -3.07
CA ARG A 50 -20.90 -9.66 -2.67
C ARG A 50 -21.87 -9.45 -3.81
N GLY A 51 -21.38 -9.02 -4.97
CA GLY A 51 -22.20 -8.82 -6.16
C GLY A 51 -22.86 -10.12 -6.65
N LEU A 52 -22.07 -11.19 -6.74
CA LEU A 52 -22.56 -12.51 -7.16
C LEU A 52 -23.62 -13.08 -6.21
N LEU A 53 -23.40 -12.98 -4.90
CA LEU A 53 -24.37 -13.43 -3.89
C LEU A 53 -25.64 -12.58 -3.88
N ALA A 54 -25.53 -11.27 -4.11
CA ALA A 54 -26.67 -10.36 -4.18
C ALA A 54 -27.65 -10.72 -5.32
N GLU A 55 -27.16 -11.25 -6.45
CA GLU A 55 -27.99 -11.74 -7.55
C GLU A 55 -28.94 -12.88 -7.11
N PHE A 56 -28.58 -13.61 -6.06
CA PHE A 56 -29.39 -14.67 -5.46
C PHE A 56 -30.09 -14.23 -4.16
N GLY A 57 -30.20 -12.94 -3.92
CA GLY A 57 -30.87 -12.38 -2.73
C GLY A 57 -30.08 -12.49 -1.43
N ILE A 58 -28.79 -12.87 -1.49
CA ILE A 58 -27.94 -13.01 -0.30
C ILE A 58 -27.08 -11.76 -0.16
N VAL A 59 -27.33 -10.98 0.89
CA VAL A 59 -26.65 -9.70 1.17
C VAL A 59 -25.62 -9.87 2.27
N ILE A 60 -24.37 -9.51 1.98
CA ILE A 60 -23.29 -9.41 2.98
C ILE A 60 -22.91 -7.93 3.14
N PRO A 61 -22.82 -7.41 4.37
CA PRO A 61 -22.39 -6.04 4.64
C PRO A 61 -20.97 -5.77 4.11
N LYS A 62 -20.64 -4.49 3.92
CA LYS A 62 -19.29 -4.07 3.53
C LYS A 62 -18.25 -4.47 4.60
N GLY A 63 -17.08 -4.85 4.16
CA GLY A 63 -15.96 -5.26 5.01
C GLY A 63 -15.55 -6.73 4.79
N ILE A 64 -14.25 -6.97 4.76
CA ILE A 64 -13.66 -8.30 4.55
C ILE A 64 -14.06 -9.27 5.66
N GLY A 65 -14.12 -8.81 6.90
CA GLY A 65 -14.48 -9.63 8.05
C GLY A 65 -15.88 -10.21 7.96
N HIS A 66 -16.84 -9.49 7.36
CA HIS A 66 -18.19 -9.98 7.16
C HIS A 66 -18.24 -11.13 6.15
N ILE A 67 -17.45 -11.06 5.09
CA ILE A 67 -17.34 -12.16 4.12
C ILE A 67 -16.72 -13.39 4.78
N ALA A 68 -15.61 -13.23 5.48
CA ALA A 68 -14.93 -14.32 6.15
C ALA A 68 -15.84 -15.06 7.15
N LYS A 69 -16.69 -14.32 7.87
CA LYS A 69 -17.63 -14.86 8.85
C LYS A 69 -18.85 -15.53 8.19
N ARG A 70 -19.48 -14.83 7.22
CA ARG A 70 -20.76 -15.25 6.64
C ARG A 70 -20.65 -16.28 5.53
N LEU A 71 -19.54 -16.28 4.78
CA LEU A 71 -19.40 -17.14 3.62
C LEU A 71 -19.47 -18.64 3.94
N PRO A 72 -18.82 -19.17 4.98
CA PRO A 72 -18.99 -20.58 5.38
C PRO A 72 -20.45 -20.94 5.67
N GLU A 73 -21.15 -20.11 6.42
CA GLU A 73 -22.56 -20.32 6.76
C GLU A 73 -23.45 -20.39 5.51
N ILE A 74 -23.23 -19.47 4.55
CA ILE A 74 -23.97 -19.42 3.27
C ILE A 74 -23.69 -20.67 2.42
N LEU A 75 -22.44 -21.15 2.41
CA LEU A 75 -22.05 -22.32 1.64
C LEU A 75 -22.56 -23.65 2.23
N GLU A 76 -22.79 -23.69 3.55
CA GLU A 76 -23.34 -24.87 4.24
C GLU A 76 -24.87 -24.89 4.23
N ASP A 77 -25.53 -23.75 4.10
CA ASP A 77 -26.98 -23.64 4.06
C ASP A 77 -27.55 -24.24 2.77
N GLY A 78 -28.16 -25.41 2.86
CA GLY A 78 -28.78 -26.12 1.74
C GLY A 78 -30.12 -25.54 1.30
N GLU A 79 -30.74 -24.67 2.13
CA GLU A 79 -32.04 -24.09 1.86
C GLU A 79 -32.00 -22.79 1.05
N ASN A 80 -30.81 -22.18 0.92
CA ASN A 80 -30.66 -20.96 0.12
C ASN A 80 -30.70 -21.25 -1.39
N ALA A 81 -31.06 -20.22 -2.19
CA ALA A 81 -31.29 -20.31 -3.62
C ALA A 81 -30.02 -20.49 -4.49
N LEU A 82 -28.82 -20.65 -3.88
CA LEU A 82 -27.58 -20.80 -4.63
C LEU A 82 -27.51 -22.11 -5.42
N PRO A 83 -27.41 -22.06 -6.78
CA PRO A 83 -27.12 -23.23 -7.58
C PRO A 83 -25.76 -23.85 -7.21
N GLY A 84 -25.61 -25.16 -7.46
CA GLY A 84 -24.36 -25.88 -7.15
C GLY A 84 -23.11 -25.26 -7.79
N MET A 85 -23.21 -24.83 -9.05
CA MET A 85 -22.14 -24.15 -9.78
C MET A 85 -21.75 -22.83 -9.12
N MET A 86 -22.72 -22.03 -8.69
CA MET A 86 -22.46 -20.77 -7.98
C MET A 86 -21.86 -21.01 -6.61
N ARG A 87 -22.31 -22.02 -5.90
CA ARG A 87 -21.75 -22.43 -4.60
C ARG A 87 -20.27 -22.81 -4.72
N GLN A 88 -19.94 -23.57 -5.78
CA GLN A 88 -18.56 -23.93 -6.10
C GLN A 88 -17.71 -22.68 -6.41
N LEU A 89 -18.19 -21.82 -7.32
CA LEU A 89 -17.50 -20.60 -7.72
C LEU A 89 -17.23 -19.68 -6.51
N VAL A 90 -18.25 -19.41 -5.70
CA VAL A 90 -18.11 -18.52 -4.53
C VAL A 90 -17.17 -19.11 -3.48
N ARG A 91 -17.10 -20.44 -3.34
CA ARG A 91 -16.12 -21.10 -2.49
C ARG A 91 -14.70 -20.84 -2.98
N GLU A 92 -14.42 -21.03 -4.26
CA GLU A 92 -13.10 -20.77 -4.84
C GLU A 92 -12.68 -19.30 -4.72
N LEU A 93 -13.59 -18.37 -5.00
CA LEU A 93 -13.34 -16.94 -4.81
C LEU A 93 -13.08 -16.58 -3.34
N GLY A 94 -13.76 -17.23 -2.41
CA GLY A 94 -13.56 -17.06 -0.97
C GLY A 94 -12.19 -17.56 -0.51
N GLU A 95 -11.73 -18.71 -1.01
CA GLU A 95 -10.38 -19.20 -0.72
C GLU A 95 -9.31 -18.27 -1.30
N HIS A 96 -9.48 -17.80 -2.53
CA HIS A 96 -8.58 -16.82 -3.12
C HIS A 96 -8.54 -15.51 -2.31
N LEU A 97 -9.68 -15.01 -1.84
CA LEU A 97 -9.75 -13.83 -0.97
C LEU A 97 -8.92 -14.00 0.30
N LYS A 98 -8.95 -15.17 0.93
CA LYS A 98 -8.12 -15.47 2.11
C LYS A 98 -6.63 -15.38 1.79
N VAL A 99 -6.20 -15.92 0.65
CA VAL A 99 -4.80 -15.85 0.20
C VAL A 99 -4.39 -14.40 0.00
N VAL A 100 -5.18 -13.59 -0.71
CA VAL A 100 -4.86 -12.18 -0.95
C VAL A 100 -4.84 -11.37 0.35
N ASP A 101 -5.76 -11.62 1.28
CA ASP A 101 -5.76 -10.97 2.60
C ASP A 101 -4.50 -11.33 3.40
N GLN A 102 -4.04 -12.57 3.31
CA GLN A 102 -2.78 -13.00 3.93
C GLN A 102 -1.57 -12.29 3.32
N GLN A 103 -1.56 -12.08 1.99
CA GLN A 103 -0.50 -11.32 1.32
C GLN A 103 -0.45 -9.86 1.80
N VAL A 104 -1.61 -9.20 1.98
CA VAL A 104 -1.67 -7.86 2.55
C VAL A 104 -1.03 -7.82 3.95
N LYS A 105 -1.42 -8.76 4.82
CA LYS A 105 -0.89 -8.84 6.18
C LYS A 105 0.62 -9.07 6.21
N GLU A 106 1.13 -9.91 5.31
CA GLU A 106 2.57 -10.16 5.20
C GLU A 106 3.34 -8.91 4.76
N MET A 107 2.85 -8.17 3.76
CA MET A 107 3.47 -6.91 3.35
C MET A 107 3.45 -5.88 4.50
N GLU A 108 2.34 -5.79 5.23
CA GLU A 108 2.24 -4.90 6.40
C GLU A 108 3.21 -5.28 7.51
N ARG A 109 3.41 -6.58 7.74
CA ARG A 109 4.38 -7.08 8.70
C ARG A 109 5.81 -6.65 8.34
N GLN A 110 6.20 -6.81 7.07
CA GLN A 110 7.51 -6.40 6.58
C GLN A 110 7.72 -4.89 6.71
N ILE A 111 6.74 -4.08 6.35
CA ILE A 111 6.79 -2.62 6.48
C ILE A 111 6.93 -2.21 7.96
N LYS A 112 6.18 -2.84 8.86
CA LYS A 112 6.26 -2.54 10.31
C LYS A 112 7.61 -2.92 10.91
N LEU A 113 8.23 -4.01 10.45
CA LEU A 113 9.59 -4.39 10.86
C LEU A 113 10.60 -3.31 10.46
N TRP A 114 10.57 -2.88 9.20
CA TRP A 114 11.44 -1.81 8.73
C TRP A 114 11.18 -0.48 9.47
N HIS A 115 9.92 -0.13 9.67
CA HIS A 115 9.51 1.07 10.43
C HIS A 115 10.12 1.07 11.84
N ARG A 116 10.08 -0.06 12.53
CA ARG A 116 10.61 -0.20 13.88
C ARG A 116 12.12 0.08 13.96
N ASP A 117 12.86 -0.29 12.91
CA ASP A 117 14.31 -0.09 12.84
C ASP A 117 14.69 1.31 12.28
N SER A 118 13.72 2.05 11.72
CA SER A 118 13.91 3.40 11.16
C SER A 118 13.57 4.48 12.17
N GLU A 119 14.59 5.16 12.73
CA GLU A 119 14.38 6.29 13.65
C GLU A 119 13.58 7.44 13.01
N PRO A 120 13.85 7.89 11.76
CA PRO A 120 13.03 8.91 11.12
C PRO A 120 11.55 8.54 10.98
N SER A 121 11.27 7.28 10.67
CA SER A 121 9.91 6.77 10.53
C SER A 121 9.15 6.77 11.86
N ARG A 122 9.82 6.36 12.94
CA ARG A 122 9.24 6.42 14.30
C ARG A 122 8.98 7.85 14.78
N LYS A 123 9.86 8.79 14.43
CA LYS A 123 9.64 10.21 14.74
C LYS A 123 8.41 10.79 14.04
N LEU A 124 8.16 10.36 12.80
CA LEU A 124 6.95 10.77 12.08
C LEU A 124 5.68 10.16 12.69
N GLU A 125 5.72 8.92 13.15
CA GLU A 125 4.58 8.27 13.81
C GLU A 125 4.18 9.01 15.11
N ALA A 126 5.13 9.65 15.81
CA ALA A 126 4.84 10.46 16.98
C ALA A 126 3.92 11.67 16.69
N ILE A 127 3.77 12.05 15.43
CA ILE A 127 2.80 13.06 14.99
C ILE A 127 1.42 12.41 14.94
N GLY A 128 0.46 12.95 15.69
CA GLY A 128 -0.90 12.42 15.73
C GLY A 128 -1.52 12.25 14.35
N GLY A 129 -2.10 11.07 14.08
CA GLY A 129 -2.74 10.73 12.82
C GLY A 129 -1.83 10.09 11.76
N ILE A 130 -0.53 9.98 12.00
CA ILE A 130 0.40 9.27 11.10
C ILE A 130 0.70 7.89 11.69
N GLY A 131 0.24 6.84 11.01
CA GLY A 131 0.56 5.46 11.39
C GLY A 131 1.84 4.93 10.73
N PRO A 132 2.32 3.73 11.15
CA PRO A 132 3.60 3.15 10.67
C PRO A 132 3.66 2.99 9.16
N ILE A 133 2.57 2.63 8.50
CA ILE A 133 2.50 2.45 7.04
C ILE A 133 2.72 3.80 6.32
N THR A 134 2.08 4.87 6.78
CA THR A 134 2.23 6.20 6.20
C THR A 134 3.61 6.79 6.49
N ALA A 135 4.09 6.67 7.73
CA ALA A 135 5.40 7.15 8.14
C ALA A 135 6.53 6.51 7.33
N SER A 136 6.50 5.18 7.18
CA SER A 136 7.51 4.44 6.43
C SER A 136 7.49 4.76 4.94
N ALA A 137 6.29 4.89 4.33
CA ALA A 137 6.17 5.28 2.93
C ALA A 137 6.75 6.67 2.67
N TYR A 138 6.49 7.62 3.56
CA TYR A 138 7.02 8.97 3.45
C TYR A 138 8.55 8.99 3.54
N VAL A 139 9.13 8.39 4.59
CA VAL A 139 10.58 8.35 4.78
C VAL A 139 11.29 7.64 3.63
N ALA A 140 10.77 6.52 3.15
CA ALA A 140 11.34 5.81 2.03
C ALA A 140 11.24 6.61 0.71
N SER A 141 10.24 7.48 0.57
CA SER A 141 10.04 8.30 -0.63
C SER A 141 10.96 9.52 -0.66
N VAL A 142 11.13 10.19 0.48
CA VAL A 142 11.88 11.46 0.59
C VAL A 142 13.40 11.22 0.70
N GLY A 143 13.82 10.07 1.20
CA GLY A 143 15.21 9.78 1.49
C GLY A 143 15.74 10.50 2.72
N ASP A 144 17.04 10.77 2.77
CA ASP A 144 17.64 11.47 3.92
C ASP A 144 17.22 12.95 3.94
N ALA A 145 16.45 13.34 4.97
CA ALA A 145 15.99 14.72 5.18
C ALA A 145 17.16 15.73 5.32
N LYS A 146 18.37 15.25 5.61
CA LYS A 146 19.59 16.09 5.64
C LYS A 146 19.97 16.63 4.27
N SER A 147 19.42 16.08 3.19
CA SER A 147 19.59 16.59 1.82
C SER A 147 18.84 17.90 1.56
N PHE A 148 17.85 18.21 2.39
CA PHE A 148 17.09 19.46 2.32
C PHE A 148 17.71 20.51 3.25
N LYS A 149 18.82 21.14 2.83
CA LYS A 149 19.28 22.38 3.47
C LYS A 149 18.29 23.48 3.09
N PRO A 150 17.61 24.15 4.06
CA PRO A 150 16.87 25.37 3.75
C PRO A 150 17.88 26.40 3.27
N SER A 151 17.71 26.91 2.06
CA SER A 151 18.44 28.09 1.61
C SER A 151 17.89 29.29 2.37
N LEU A 152 18.48 29.59 3.52
CA LEU A 152 18.30 30.87 4.17
C LEU A 152 18.89 31.93 3.24
N SER A 153 18.07 32.54 2.42
CA SER A 153 18.39 33.78 1.74
C SER A 153 18.56 34.86 2.82
N ARG A 154 19.81 35.13 3.19
CA ARG A 154 20.11 36.34 3.93
C ARG A 154 19.79 37.52 3.00
N HIS A 155 18.66 38.15 3.24
CA HIS A 155 18.46 39.53 2.79
C HIS A 155 19.40 40.39 3.64
N SER A 156 20.54 40.71 3.07
CA SER A 156 21.39 41.77 3.56
C SER A 156 20.75 43.10 3.19
N THR A 157 20.01 43.69 4.11
CA THR A 157 19.64 45.09 4.07
C THR A 157 20.87 45.89 4.36
N HIS A 158 21.46 46.49 3.32
CA HIS A 158 22.35 47.62 3.49
C HIS A 158 21.48 48.90 3.40
N GLY A 159 21.31 49.59 4.52
CA GLY A 159 20.90 50.99 4.62
C GLY A 159 22.06 51.91 4.31
#